data_f3cdf19c8f3cde757164a51a8413d293
#
_entry.id   f3cdf19c8f3cde757164a51a8413d293
#
_cell.length_a   1.000
_cell.length_b   1.000
_cell.length_c   1.000
_cell.angle_alpha   90.00
_cell.angle_beta   90.00
_cell.angle_gamma   90.00
#
_symmetry.space_group_name_H-M   'P 1'
#
loop_
_entity.id
_entity.type
_entity.pdbx_description
1 polymer ?
#
loop_
_entity_poly.entity_id
_entity_poly.type
_entity_poly.pdbx_seq_one_letter_code
_entity_poly.pdbx_strand_id
1 'polypeptide(L)'
;MTASTTYVLLIRHGENDWVGTNRLAGRTNGVHLNDRGREQSTKLAELLKHHPISAIYSSPLERCLQTAEPVAAALGQQVHPEPGILEVDYGEWQGGDLKELSKLPEWQSVQHFPSSFRFPGGETLHQTQSRAVWTVDRLVQAHPNQLVALFSHGDVIRTTLAHYMGTPIDLFQRIVINTASISALAFYNGRPLVLFTNYTADLPKFEWKQEEAKEEADKAVAPT
;
A
#
# COMPACT_ATOMS: atom_id res chain seq x y z
N MET A 1 -18.08 -27.26 -15.28
CA MET A 1 -17.25 -26.02 -15.39
C MET A 1 -15.92 -26.33 -14.73
N THR A 2 -14.81 -26.18 -15.43
CA THR A 2 -13.47 -26.31 -14.84
C THR A 2 -13.29 -25.18 -13.82
N ALA A 3 -12.78 -25.51 -12.63
CA ALA A 3 -12.50 -24.52 -11.59
C ALA A 3 -11.50 -23.48 -12.13
N SER A 4 -11.85 -22.20 -12.07
CA SER A 4 -11.02 -21.10 -12.51
C SER A 4 -10.43 -20.40 -11.30
N THR A 5 -9.11 -20.19 -11.27
CA THR A 5 -8.44 -19.43 -10.21
C THR A 5 -7.56 -18.37 -10.80
N THR A 6 -7.91 -17.10 -10.57
CA THR A 6 -7.06 -15.97 -10.93
C THR A 6 -6.37 -15.43 -9.68
N TYR A 7 -5.08 -15.14 -9.79
CA TYR A 7 -4.29 -14.55 -8.70
C TYR A 7 -3.93 -13.11 -9.00
N VAL A 8 -3.98 -12.27 -7.98
CA VAL A 8 -3.62 -10.86 -8.07
C VAL A 8 -2.58 -10.53 -7.00
N LEU A 9 -1.43 -10.04 -7.41
CA LEU A 9 -0.44 -9.45 -6.52
C LEU A 9 -0.67 -7.93 -6.44
N LEU A 10 -0.91 -7.44 -5.23
CA LEU A 10 -0.96 -6.00 -4.93
C LEU A 10 0.40 -5.60 -4.37
N ILE A 11 1.13 -4.77 -5.07
CA ILE A 11 2.52 -4.41 -4.75
C ILE A 11 2.58 -2.90 -4.50
N ARG A 12 3.02 -2.49 -3.29
CA ARG A 12 3.26 -1.09 -3.00
C ARG A 12 4.53 -0.62 -3.68
N HIS A 13 4.53 0.60 -4.22
CA HIS A 13 5.75 1.22 -4.75
C HIS A 13 6.91 1.19 -3.75
N GLY A 14 8.14 1.22 -4.24
CA GLY A 14 9.36 1.32 -3.46
C GLY A 14 9.47 2.63 -2.69
N GLU A 15 10.47 2.73 -1.83
CA GLU A 15 10.71 3.93 -1.02
C GLU A 15 11.05 5.14 -1.89
N ASN A 16 10.62 6.30 -1.44
CA ASN A 16 10.95 7.62 -1.99
C ASN A 16 11.22 8.59 -0.83
N ASP A 17 11.76 9.77 -1.11
CA ASP A 17 12.17 10.72 -0.08
C ASP A 17 11.00 11.32 0.73
N TRP A 18 9.74 11.08 0.30
CA TRP A 18 8.56 11.51 1.03
C TRP A 18 8.05 10.46 2.01
N VAL A 19 8.42 9.18 1.82
CA VAL A 19 8.07 8.10 2.76
C VAL A 19 8.86 8.28 4.05
N GLY A 20 8.16 8.31 5.18
CA GLY A 20 8.78 8.56 6.49
C GLY A 20 9.14 10.02 6.76
N THR A 21 8.90 10.91 5.79
CA THR A 21 8.90 12.36 6.03
C THR A 21 7.52 12.81 6.47
N ASN A 22 7.42 14.03 6.98
CA ASN A 22 6.15 14.61 7.37
C ASN A 22 5.34 15.17 6.18
N ARG A 23 5.49 14.62 4.96
CA ARG A 23 4.82 15.14 3.76
C ARG A 23 3.87 14.11 3.15
N LEU A 24 2.68 14.58 2.80
CA LEU A 24 1.64 13.80 2.14
C LEU A 24 1.83 13.85 0.62
N ALA A 25 2.43 12.82 0.03
CA ALA A 25 2.75 12.81 -1.40
C ALA A 25 1.50 12.84 -2.30
N GLY A 26 0.46 12.06 -1.99
CA GLY A 26 -0.73 11.97 -2.79
C GLY A 26 -0.43 11.70 -4.28
N ARG A 27 -1.08 12.46 -5.17
CA ARG A 27 -0.89 12.41 -6.63
C ARG A 27 0.13 13.41 -7.15
N THR A 28 1.01 13.94 -6.28
CA THR A 28 2.07 14.86 -6.70
C THR A 28 2.98 14.19 -7.74
N ASN A 29 3.18 14.87 -8.87
CA ASN A 29 4.12 14.46 -9.92
C ASN A 29 5.58 14.69 -9.47
N GLY A 30 6.53 14.00 -10.09
CA GLY A 30 7.96 14.15 -9.80
C GLY A 30 8.40 13.51 -8.48
N VAL A 31 7.56 12.69 -7.85
CA VAL A 31 7.95 11.89 -6.68
C VAL A 31 8.51 10.55 -7.13
N HIS A 32 9.83 10.50 -7.26
CA HIS A 32 10.60 9.35 -7.75
C HIS A 32 11.06 8.45 -6.62
N LEU A 33 11.46 7.21 -6.96
CA LEU A 33 12.14 6.33 -6.01
C LEU A 33 13.49 6.93 -5.60
N ASN A 34 13.83 6.81 -4.32
CA ASN A 34 15.19 7.04 -3.82
C ASN A 34 16.06 5.79 -4.06
N ASP A 35 17.33 5.83 -3.62
CA ASP A 35 18.27 4.71 -3.82
C ASP A 35 17.74 3.42 -3.21
N ARG A 36 17.18 3.50 -2.00
CA ARG A 36 16.59 2.34 -1.32
C ARG A 36 15.38 1.80 -2.07
N GLY A 37 14.53 2.67 -2.60
CA GLY A 37 13.38 2.25 -3.43
C GLY A 37 13.81 1.54 -4.70
N ARG A 38 14.91 1.97 -5.33
CA ARG A 38 15.51 1.30 -6.50
C ARG A 38 16.06 -0.09 -6.13
N GLU A 39 16.75 -0.20 -4.99
CA GLU A 39 17.19 -1.51 -4.48
C GLU A 39 16.01 -2.44 -4.19
N GLN A 40 14.95 -1.92 -3.56
CA GLN A 40 13.73 -2.68 -3.32
C GLN A 40 13.09 -3.18 -4.62
N SER A 41 13.03 -2.34 -5.64
CA SER A 41 12.50 -2.70 -6.97
C SER A 41 13.33 -3.80 -7.64
N THR A 42 14.66 -3.73 -7.54
CA THR A 42 15.56 -4.78 -8.03
C THR A 42 15.33 -6.11 -7.30
N LYS A 43 15.18 -6.09 -5.98
CA LYS A 43 14.86 -7.29 -5.18
C LYS A 43 13.51 -7.88 -5.56
N LEU A 44 12.50 -7.04 -5.83
CA LEU A 44 11.20 -7.51 -6.33
C LEU A 44 11.34 -8.22 -7.69
N ALA A 45 12.15 -7.68 -8.60
CA ALA A 45 12.40 -8.29 -9.90
C ALA A 45 13.04 -9.68 -9.73
N GLU A 46 14.06 -9.81 -8.88
CA GLU A 46 14.68 -11.10 -8.57
C GLU A 46 13.70 -12.10 -7.95
N LEU A 47 12.84 -11.65 -7.04
CA LEU A 47 11.83 -12.49 -6.40
C LEU A 47 10.78 -12.99 -7.39
N LEU A 48 10.33 -12.10 -8.29
CA LEU A 48 9.18 -12.37 -9.16
C LEU A 48 9.55 -12.99 -10.53
N LYS A 49 10.81 -12.95 -10.96
CA LYS A 49 11.24 -13.39 -12.29
C LYS A 49 10.93 -14.86 -12.64
N HIS A 50 10.72 -15.71 -11.65
CA HIS A 50 10.38 -17.12 -11.85
C HIS A 50 8.87 -17.42 -11.69
N HIS A 51 8.05 -16.41 -11.44
CA HIS A 51 6.61 -16.58 -11.34
C HIS A 51 5.93 -16.32 -12.68
N PRO A 52 4.88 -17.08 -13.03
CA PRO A 52 4.19 -16.98 -14.32
C PRO A 52 3.24 -15.77 -14.36
N ILE A 53 3.76 -14.58 -14.10
CA ILE A 53 2.98 -13.34 -14.18
C ILE A 53 2.67 -13.09 -15.65
N SER A 54 1.40 -13.01 -16.00
CA SER A 54 0.92 -12.87 -17.37
C SER A 54 0.66 -11.41 -17.79
N ALA A 55 0.46 -10.50 -16.82
CA ALA A 55 0.31 -9.08 -17.09
C ALA A 55 0.73 -8.24 -15.88
N ILE A 56 1.26 -7.05 -16.16
CA ILE A 56 1.73 -6.09 -15.16
C ILE A 56 0.99 -4.77 -15.36
N TYR A 57 0.29 -4.33 -14.33
CA TYR A 57 -0.41 -3.07 -14.28
C TYR A 57 0.21 -2.15 -13.22
N SER A 58 0.23 -0.86 -13.50
CA SER A 58 0.80 0.11 -12.56
C SER A 58 -0.05 1.38 -12.49
N SER A 59 -0.19 1.93 -11.29
CA SER A 59 -0.53 3.34 -11.15
C SER A 59 0.39 4.17 -12.07
N PRO A 60 -0.13 5.18 -12.79
CA PRO A 60 0.70 5.98 -13.69
C PRO A 60 1.69 6.93 -13.00
N LEU A 61 1.71 6.99 -11.65
CA LEU A 61 2.67 7.80 -10.92
C LEU A 61 4.08 7.19 -10.97
N GLU A 62 5.08 8.07 -11.13
CA GLU A 62 6.46 7.70 -11.45
C GLU A 62 7.04 6.65 -10.50
N ARG A 63 6.81 6.79 -9.19
CA ARG A 63 7.28 5.83 -8.18
C ARG A 63 6.73 4.42 -8.36
N CYS A 64 5.49 4.28 -8.88
CA CYS A 64 4.92 2.97 -9.17
C CYS A 64 5.47 2.39 -10.47
N LEU A 65 5.57 3.20 -11.53
CA LEU A 65 6.18 2.79 -12.80
C LEU A 65 7.63 2.34 -12.59
N GLN A 66 8.43 3.15 -11.88
CA GLN A 66 9.83 2.82 -11.56
C GLN A 66 9.98 1.56 -10.70
N THR A 67 8.95 1.22 -9.90
CA THR A 67 8.95 -0.04 -9.15
C THR A 67 8.61 -1.22 -10.05
N ALA A 68 7.70 -1.04 -11.01
CA ALA A 68 7.23 -2.09 -11.91
C ALA A 68 8.22 -2.41 -13.04
N GLU A 69 8.93 -1.40 -13.55
CA GLU A 69 9.82 -1.54 -14.72
C GLU A 69 10.87 -2.64 -14.61
N PRO A 70 11.64 -2.79 -13.51
CA PRO A 70 12.61 -3.88 -13.38
C PRO A 70 11.95 -5.27 -13.36
N VAL A 71 10.75 -5.39 -12.78
CA VAL A 71 9.97 -6.64 -12.78
C VAL A 71 9.53 -6.97 -14.20
N ALA A 72 9.00 -5.99 -14.93
CA ALA A 72 8.58 -6.15 -16.32
C ALA A 72 9.75 -6.54 -17.21
N ALA A 73 10.90 -5.89 -17.07
CA ALA A 73 12.13 -6.22 -17.82
C ALA A 73 12.60 -7.65 -17.56
N ALA A 74 12.59 -8.10 -16.29
CA ALA A 74 12.99 -9.46 -15.91
C ALA A 74 12.05 -10.55 -16.47
N LEU A 75 10.79 -10.20 -16.75
CA LEU A 75 9.77 -11.10 -17.31
C LEU A 75 9.59 -10.93 -18.83
N GLY A 76 10.30 -9.98 -19.47
CA GLY A 76 10.12 -9.67 -20.89
C GLY A 76 8.75 -9.11 -21.23
N GLN A 77 8.12 -8.39 -20.29
CA GLN A 77 6.77 -7.84 -20.41
C GLN A 77 6.77 -6.31 -20.43
N GLN A 78 5.60 -5.74 -20.70
CA GLN A 78 5.36 -4.30 -20.63
C GLN A 78 4.53 -3.96 -19.39
N VAL A 79 4.72 -2.74 -18.87
CA VAL A 79 3.89 -2.18 -17.81
C VAL A 79 2.70 -1.45 -18.44
N HIS A 80 1.49 -1.84 -18.05
CA HIS A 80 0.25 -1.19 -18.48
C HIS A 80 -0.20 -0.16 -17.44
N PRO A 81 -0.23 1.15 -17.78
CA PRO A 81 -0.76 2.15 -16.87
C PRO A 81 -2.25 1.90 -16.55
N GLU A 82 -2.60 1.93 -15.27
CA GLU A 82 -3.96 1.69 -14.78
C GLU A 82 -4.39 2.80 -13.81
N PRO A 83 -5.17 3.79 -14.28
CA PRO A 83 -5.62 4.90 -13.45
C PRO A 83 -6.51 4.51 -12.28
N GLY A 84 -7.20 3.36 -12.35
CA GLY A 84 -8.07 2.90 -11.29
C GLY A 84 -7.36 2.58 -9.97
N ILE A 85 -6.03 2.40 -10.01
CA ILE A 85 -5.20 2.17 -8.81
C ILE A 85 -4.24 3.34 -8.49
N LEU A 86 -4.56 4.57 -8.96
CA LEU A 86 -3.92 5.82 -8.54
C LEU A 86 -4.01 5.99 -7.02
N GLU A 87 -3.07 6.74 -6.43
CA GLU A 87 -3.13 7.13 -5.02
C GLU A 87 -4.43 7.88 -4.71
N VAL A 88 -4.78 7.91 -3.44
CA VAL A 88 -5.90 8.73 -2.95
C VAL A 88 -5.70 10.17 -3.42
N ASP A 89 -6.77 10.76 -3.93
CA ASP A 89 -6.80 12.19 -4.19
C ASP A 89 -7.03 12.92 -2.89
N TYR A 90 -5.95 13.40 -2.29
CA TYR A 90 -6.03 14.16 -1.04
C TYR A 90 -6.40 15.63 -1.27
N GLY A 91 -6.66 16.03 -2.51
CA GLY A 91 -7.08 17.38 -2.86
C GLY A 91 -6.14 18.46 -2.32
N GLU A 92 -6.67 19.42 -1.56
CA GLU A 92 -5.89 20.53 -0.98
C GLU A 92 -4.85 20.09 0.07
N TRP A 93 -4.95 18.87 0.60
CA TRP A 93 -3.97 18.35 1.55
C TRP A 93 -2.73 17.76 0.85
N GLN A 94 -2.78 17.58 -0.45
CA GLN A 94 -1.69 17.02 -1.24
C GLN A 94 -0.44 17.91 -1.15
N GLY A 95 0.72 17.30 -0.86
CA GLY A 95 1.99 18.01 -0.68
C GLY A 95 2.15 18.67 0.68
N GLY A 96 1.10 18.66 1.52
CA GLY A 96 1.09 19.30 2.83
C GLY A 96 2.02 18.63 3.85
N ASP A 97 2.42 19.40 4.85
CA ASP A 97 3.15 18.89 6.01
C ASP A 97 2.18 18.21 6.98
N LEU A 98 2.44 16.94 7.30
CA LEU A 98 1.55 16.14 8.17
C LEU A 98 1.44 16.71 9.59
N LYS A 99 2.47 17.40 10.10
CA LYS A 99 2.41 18.06 11.42
C LYS A 99 1.44 19.25 11.39
N GLU A 100 1.40 19.98 10.27
CA GLU A 100 0.44 21.08 10.12
C GLU A 100 -0.96 20.54 9.86
N LEU A 101 -1.11 19.54 8.99
CA LEU A 101 -2.40 18.88 8.75
C LEU A 101 -2.98 18.26 10.03
N SER A 102 -2.13 17.71 10.91
CA SER A 102 -2.57 17.11 12.19
C SER A 102 -3.18 18.11 13.18
N LYS A 103 -2.98 19.41 12.98
CA LYS A 103 -3.60 20.47 13.79
C LYS A 103 -5.01 20.84 13.32
N LEU A 104 -5.41 20.41 12.13
CA LEU A 104 -6.73 20.68 11.58
C LEU A 104 -7.81 19.91 12.37
N PRO A 105 -8.98 20.51 12.63
CA PRO A 105 -10.08 19.82 13.29
C PRO A 105 -10.49 18.53 12.56
N GLU A 106 -10.44 18.55 11.23
CA GLU A 106 -10.80 17.44 10.35
C GLU A 106 -9.86 16.24 10.47
N TRP A 107 -8.64 16.43 10.97
CA TRP A 107 -7.66 15.36 11.14
C TRP A 107 -8.18 14.22 12.00
N GLN A 108 -8.91 14.52 13.07
CA GLN A 108 -9.52 13.50 13.92
C GLN A 108 -10.52 12.63 13.14
N SER A 109 -11.28 13.22 12.22
CA SER A 109 -12.19 12.47 11.36
C SER A 109 -11.44 11.50 10.47
N VAL A 110 -10.33 11.94 9.85
CA VAL A 110 -9.48 11.06 9.01
C VAL A 110 -8.89 9.91 9.82
N GLN A 111 -8.53 10.13 11.08
CA GLN A 111 -7.91 9.11 11.92
C GLN A 111 -8.91 8.12 12.51
N HIS A 112 -10.12 8.55 12.86
CA HIS A 112 -11.06 7.72 13.62
C HIS A 112 -12.31 7.32 12.83
N PHE A 113 -12.73 8.14 11.87
CA PHE A 113 -13.95 7.96 11.09
C PHE A 113 -13.73 8.27 9.60
N PRO A 114 -12.70 7.67 8.96
CA PRO A 114 -12.36 7.99 7.58
C PRO A 114 -13.49 7.69 6.59
N SER A 115 -14.44 6.82 6.94
CA SER A 115 -15.63 6.53 6.12
C SER A 115 -16.50 7.77 5.88
N SER A 116 -16.57 8.69 6.85
CA SER A 116 -17.38 9.91 6.78
C SER A 116 -16.65 11.11 6.19
N PHE A 117 -15.34 10.99 5.92
CA PHE A 117 -14.51 12.10 5.51
C PHE A 117 -14.32 12.19 3.99
N ARG A 118 -14.40 13.42 3.47
CA ARG A 118 -13.97 13.77 2.12
C ARG A 118 -12.81 14.74 2.20
N PHE A 119 -11.71 14.43 1.53
CA PHE A 119 -10.60 15.38 1.41
C PHE A 119 -11.06 16.64 0.65
N PRO A 120 -10.76 17.85 1.14
CA PRO A 120 -11.14 19.08 0.46
C PRO A 120 -10.63 19.14 -0.98
N GLY A 121 -11.54 19.26 -1.95
CA GLY A 121 -11.19 19.17 -3.36
C GLY A 121 -10.76 17.78 -3.87
N GLY A 122 -10.86 16.74 -3.03
CA GLY A 122 -10.39 15.38 -3.32
C GLY A 122 -11.46 14.29 -3.21
N GLU A 123 -10.99 13.04 -3.04
CA GLU A 123 -11.83 11.84 -2.91
C GLU A 123 -12.28 11.60 -1.47
N THR A 124 -13.26 10.71 -1.31
CA THR A 124 -13.47 9.93 -0.07
C THR A 124 -12.71 8.62 -0.17
N LEU A 125 -12.39 8.00 0.98
CA LEU A 125 -11.78 6.65 0.97
C LEU A 125 -12.72 5.58 0.38
N HIS A 126 -14.03 5.76 0.46
CA HIS A 126 -14.99 4.91 -0.24
C HIS A 126 -14.88 5.00 -1.76
N GLN A 127 -14.63 6.20 -2.31
CA GLN A 127 -14.40 6.37 -3.75
C GLN A 127 -13.10 5.69 -4.18
N THR A 128 -12.03 5.85 -3.40
CA THR A 128 -10.76 5.16 -3.63
C THR A 128 -10.93 3.64 -3.59
N GLN A 129 -11.58 3.11 -2.56
CA GLN A 129 -11.87 1.69 -2.43
C GLN A 129 -12.69 1.18 -3.62
N SER A 130 -13.77 1.86 -3.97
CA SER A 130 -14.68 1.44 -5.04
C SER A 130 -13.97 1.35 -6.40
N ARG A 131 -13.15 2.38 -6.77
CA ARG A 131 -12.42 2.33 -8.05
C ARG A 131 -11.35 1.26 -8.08
N ALA A 132 -10.63 1.05 -6.96
CA ALA A 132 -9.59 0.04 -6.87
C ALA A 132 -10.17 -1.39 -6.91
N VAL A 133 -11.24 -1.65 -6.16
CA VAL A 133 -11.95 -2.93 -6.17
C VAL A 133 -12.51 -3.21 -7.56
N TRP A 134 -13.21 -2.25 -8.18
CA TRP A 134 -13.72 -2.40 -9.55
C TRP A 134 -12.59 -2.73 -10.55
N THR A 135 -11.42 -2.09 -10.39
CA THR A 135 -10.26 -2.38 -11.23
C THR A 135 -9.78 -3.81 -11.04
N VAL A 136 -9.64 -4.27 -9.80
CA VAL A 136 -9.23 -5.66 -9.51
C VAL A 136 -10.25 -6.64 -10.09
N ASP A 137 -11.54 -6.44 -9.86
CA ASP A 137 -12.60 -7.35 -10.35
C ASP A 137 -12.61 -7.42 -11.88
N ARG A 138 -12.44 -6.26 -12.56
CA ARG A 138 -12.34 -6.20 -14.02
C ARG A 138 -11.11 -6.97 -14.54
N LEU A 139 -9.96 -6.80 -13.90
CA LEU A 139 -8.74 -7.50 -14.29
C LEU A 139 -8.82 -9.00 -14.02
N VAL A 140 -9.45 -9.42 -12.94
CA VAL A 140 -9.72 -10.84 -12.66
C VAL A 140 -10.56 -11.46 -13.77
N GLN A 141 -11.58 -10.76 -14.26
CA GLN A 141 -12.41 -11.23 -15.38
C GLN A 141 -11.63 -11.27 -16.70
N ALA A 142 -10.71 -10.32 -16.93
CA ALA A 142 -9.89 -10.26 -18.13
C ALA A 142 -8.77 -11.32 -18.18
N HIS A 143 -8.38 -11.85 -17.02
CA HIS A 143 -7.24 -12.77 -16.87
C HIS A 143 -7.62 -14.09 -16.19
N PRO A 144 -8.58 -14.88 -16.72
CA PRO A 144 -8.99 -16.14 -16.11
C PRO A 144 -7.83 -17.15 -16.05
N ASN A 145 -7.65 -17.79 -14.90
CA ASN A 145 -6.55 -18.76 -14.63
C ASN A 145 -5.14 -18.19 -14.77
N GLN A 146 -4.95 -16.91 -14.50
CA GLN A 146 -3.67 -16.24 -14.64
C GLN A 146 -3.24 -15.58 -13.33
N LEU A 147 -1.97 -15.19 -13.27
CA LEU A 147 -1.38 -14.37 -12.23
C LEU A 147 -1.10 -12.98 -12.80
N VAL A 148 -1.67 -11.95 -12.20
CA VAL A 148 -1.43 -10.54 -12.57
C VAL A 148 -0.80 -9.76 -11.42
N ALA A 149 0.06 -8.79 -11.73
CA ALA A 149 0.69 -7.91 -10.76
C ALA A 149 0.22 -6.47 -10.93
N LEU A 150 -0.19 -5.84 -9.81
CA LEU A 150 -0.66 -4.46 -9.73
C LEU A 150 0.25 -3.65 -8.81
N PHE A 151 0.92 -2.65 -9.36
CA PHE A 151 1.79 -1.74 -8.61
C PHE A 151 1.01 -0.48 -8.23
N SER A 152 0.86 -0.23 -6.93
CA SER A 152 0.00 0.81 -6.40
C SER A 152 0.57 1.42 -5.11
N HIS A 153 -0.28 2.00 -4.27
CA HIS A 153 0.05 2.83 -3.12
C HIS A 153 -0.49 2.23 -1.83
N GLY A 154 0.05 2.70 -0.70
CA GLY A 154 -0.26 2.16 0.61
C GLY A 154 -1.75 2.18 0.93
N ASP A 155 -2.41 3.33 0.82
CA ASP A 155 -3.81 3.48 1.23
C ASP A 155 -4.78 2.83 0.23
N VAL A 156 -4.43 2.81 -1.06
CA VAL A 156 -5.19 2.10 -2.09
C VAL A 156 -5.19 0.59 -1.81
N ILE A 157 -4.02 0.01 -1.52
CA ILE A 157 -3.89 -1.42 -1.20
C ILE A 157 -4.61 -1.74 0.10
N ARG A 158 -4.45 -0.91 1.15
CA ARG A 158 -5.15 -1.07 2.44
C ARG A 158 -6.65 -1.10 2.28
N THR A 159 -7.22 -0.13 1.55
CA THR A 159 -8.67 -0.05 1.34
C THR A 159 -9.19 -1.20 0.47
N THR A 160 -8.42 -1.62 -0.54
CA THR A 160 -8.73 -2.80 -1.35
C THR A 160 -8.75 -4.08 -0.52
N LEU A 161 -7.71 -4.30 0.30
CA LEU A 161 -7.65 -5.45 1.20
C LEU A 161 -8.77 -5.41 2.26
N ALA A 162 -9.07 -4.23 2.82
CA ALA A 162 -10.17 -4.06 3.75
C ALA A 162 -11.50 -4.54 3.15
N HIS A 163 -11.77 -4.22 1.88
CA HIS A 163 -12.94 -4.72 1.16
C HIS A 163 -12.99 -6.25 1.11
N TYR A 164 -11.93 -6.89 0.61
CA TYR A 164 -11.91 -8.35 0.44
C TYR A 164 -11.83 -9.14 1.76
N MET A 165 -11.34 -8.51 2.83
CA MET A 165 -11.36 -9.09 4.19
C MET A 165 -12.67 -8.82 4.95
N GLY A 166 -13.58 -8.00 4.41
CA GLY A 166 -14.79 -7.58 5.14
C GLY A 166 -14.48 -6.66 6.32
N THR A 167 -13.33 -5.99 6.31
CA THR A 167 -12.94 -5.04 7.36
C THR A 167 -13.61 -3.69 7.09
N PRO A 168 -14.30 -3.08 8.09
CA PRO A 168 -14.82 -1.74 7.94
C PRO A 168 -13.73 -0.75 7.52
N ILE A 169 -14.07 0.16 6.62
CA ILE A 169 -13.10 1.12 6.08
C ILE A 169 -12.49 2.01 7.18
N ASP A 170 -13.21 2.25 8.27
CA ASP A 170 -12.69 2.98 9.44
C ASP A 170 -11.51 2.27 10.14
N LEU A 171 -11.29 1.00 9.82
CA LEU A 171 -10.22 0.19 10.38
C LEU A 171 -9.09 -0.12 9.37
N PHE A 172 -9.14 0.45 8.17
CA PHE A 172 -8.19 0.13 7.10
C PHE A 172 -6.72 0.39 7.47
N GLN A 173 -6.47 1.38 8.34
CA GLN A 173 -5.13 1.71 8.82
C GLN A 173 -4.50 0.63 9.71
N ARG A 174 -5.29 -0.34 10.20
CA ARG A 174 -4.77 -1.52 10.93
C ARG A 174 -4.07 -2.51 10.02
N ILE A 175 -4.22 -2.37 8.71
CA ILE A 175 -3.55 -3.20 7.70
C ILE A 175 -2.21 -2.53 7.37
N VAL A 176 -1.11 -3.15 7.78
CA VAL A 176 0.24 -2.65 7.47
C VAL A 176 0.62 -3.01 6.05
N ILE A 177 1.08 -2.03 5.28
CA ILE A 177 1.59 -2.22 3.91
C ILE A 177 2.90 -1.43 3.79
N ASN A 178 4.02 -2.13 3.80
CA ASN A 178 5.36 -1.55 3.67
C ASN A 178 5.70 -1.24 2.20
N THR A 179 6.69 -0.37 1.97
CA THR A 179 7.22 -0.12 0.62
C THR A 179 7.74 -1.41 0.01
N ALA A 180 7.49 -1.62 -1.29
CA ALA A 180 7.82 -2.83 -2.03
C ALA A 180 7.29 -4.13 -1.42
N SER A 181 6.28 -4.07 -0.53
CA SER A 181 5.62 -5.28 -0.04
C SER A 181 4.62 -5.81 -1.05
N ILE A 182 4.40 -7.12 -0.98
CA ILE A 182 3.44 -7.87 -1.80
C ILE A 182 2.29 -8.34 -0.91
N SER A 183 1.06 -8.13 -1.36
CA SER A 183 -0.13 -8.81 -0.83
C SER A 183 -0.78 -9.61 -1.95
N ALA A 184 -1.33 -10.78 -1.65
CA ALA A 184 -1.88 -11.66 -2.67
C ALA A 184 -3.34 -11.99 -2.43
N LEU A 185 -4.12 -11.90 -3.50
CA LEU A 185 -5.50 -12.32 -3.59
C LEU A 185 -5.61 -13.52 -4.53
N ALA A 186 -6.52 -14.43 -4.25
CA ALA A 186 -6.96 -15.46 -5.17
C ALA A 186 -8.47 -15.38 -5.38
N PHE A 187 -8.92 -15.57 -6.61
CA PHE A 187 -10.33 -15.54 -6.97
C PHE A 187 -10.74 -16.94 -7.49
N TYR A 188 -11.35 -17.73 -6.63
CA TYR A 188 -11.78 -19.08 -6.91
C TYR A 188 -13.22 -19.05 -7.47
N ASN A 189 -13.39 -19.29 -8.76
CA ASN A 189 -14.69 -19.12 -9.43
C ASN A 189 -15.35 -17.77 -9.09
N GLY A 190 -14.55 -16.69 -9.06
CA GLY A 190 -14.99 -15.34 -8.68
C GLY A 190 -15.08 -15.07 -7.17
N ARG A 191 -14.87 -16.07 -6.30
CA ARG A 191 -14.86 -15.88 -4.85
C ARG A 191 -13.48 -15.41 -4.39
N PRO A 192 -13.38 -14.22 -3.77
CA PRO A 192 -12.11 -13.68 -3.31
C PRO A 192 -11.60 -14.37 -2.04
N LEU A 193 -10.29 -14.58 -1.97
CA LEU A 193 -9.54 -15.03 -0.80
C LEU A 193 -8.31 -14.14 -0.65
N VAL A 194 -8.02 -13.65 0.54
CA VAL A 194 -6.76 -12.99 0.87
C VAL A 194 -5.78 -14.07 1.32
N LEU A 195 -4.74 -14.32 0.54
CA LEU A 195 -3.77 -15.38 0.82
C LEU A 195 -2.74 -14.92 1.88
N PHE A 196 -2.22 -13.72 1.69
CA PHE A 196 -1.30 -13.06 2.63
C PHE A 196 -1.29 -11.57 2.37
N THR A 197 -0.80 -10.81 3.35
CA THR A 197 -0.64 -9.36 3.26
C THR A 197 0.78 -8.96 3.65
N ASN A 198 1.27 -7.86 3.07
CA ASN A 198 2.50 -7.20 3.47
C ASN A 198 3.75 -8.12 3.50
N TYR A 199 3.87 -9.05 2.56
CA TYR A 199 5.06 -9.89 2.45
C TYR A 199 6.26 -9.04 2.01
N THR A 200 7.30 -9.07 2.82
CA THR A 200 8.62 -8.51 2.53
C THR A 200 9.64 -9.62 2.71
N ALA A 201 10.80 -9.54 2.03
CA ALA A 201 11.85 -10.54 2.17
C ALA A 201 12.45 -10.57 3.60
N ASP A 202 12.25 -9.49 4.37
CA ASP A 202 12.80 -9.33 5.70
C ASP A 202 11.69 -9.21 6.76
N LEU A 203 11.91 -9.76 7.94
CA LEU A 203 11.05 -9.50 9.10
C LEU A 203 11.19 -8.04 9.55
N PRO A 204 10.10 -7.41 10.01
CA PRO A 204 10.18 -6.06 10.58
C PRO A 204 11.07 -6.08 11.83
N LYS A 205 11.81 -5.00 12.03
CA LYS A 205 12.51 -4.79 13.31
C LYS A 205 11.46 -4.52 14.38
N PHE A 206 11.52 -5.33 15.45
CA PHE A 206 10.70 -5.11 16.64
C PHE A 206 11.50 -4.23 17.61
N GLU A 207 11.14 -2.98 17.73
CA GLU A 207 11.78 -2.04 18.65
C GLU A 207 10.87 -1.87 19.88
N TRP A 208 11.34 -2.34 21.05
CA TRP A 208 10.70 -2.06 22.32
C TRP A 208 11.33 -0.80 22.90
N LYS A 209 10.55 0.22 23.22
CA LYS A 209 11.01 1.26 24.13
C LYS A 209 11.28 0.57 25.46
N GLN A 210 12.55 0.47 25.87
CA GLN A 210 12.86 0.19 27.26
C GLN A 210 12.32 1.39 28.05
N GLU A 211 11.30 1.15 28.88
CA GLU A 211 10.98 2.09 29.93
C GLU A 211 12.24 2.18 30.77
N GLU A 212 12.85 3.36 30.82
CA GLU A 212 13.88 3.66 31.81
C GLU A 212 13.26 3.30 33.17
N ALA A 213 13.72 2.20 33.76
CA ALA A 213 13.36 1.86 35.11
C ALA A 213 13.77 3.06 35.96
N LYS A 214 12.78 3.81 36.45
CA LYS A 214 13.02 4.95 37.29
C LYS A 214 13.89 4.50 38.47
N GLU A 215 15.07 5.08 38.56
CA GLU A 215 15.93 5.14 39.77
C GLU A 215 15.21 5.84 40.93
N GLU A 216 14.00 5.41 41.27
CA GLU A 216 13.25 5.91 42.44
C GLU A 216 13.30 4.95 43.63
N ALA A 217 13.94 3.78 43.50
CA ALA A 217 14.03 2.84 44.62
C ALA A 217 15.19 3.08 45.62
N ASP A 218 16.15 3.95 45.29
CA ASP A 218 17.36 4.10 46.12
C ASP A 218 17.40 5.35 47.04
N LYS A 219 16.30 6.10 47.13
CA LYS A 219 16.22 7.26 48.05
C LYS A 219 15.39 7.03 49.33
N ALA A 220 14.87 5.84 49.53
CA ALA A 220 13.96 5.59 50.64
C ALA A 220 14.54 4.74 51.82
N VAL A 221 15.85 4.54 51.88
CA VAL A 221 16.47 3.89 53.07
C VAL A 221 17.70 4.64 53.48
N ALA A 222 17.54 5.78 54.18
CA ALA A 222 18.54 6.27 55.10
C ALA A 222 18.03 6.02 56.52
N PRO A 223 18.68 5.20 57.33
CA PRO A 223 18.33 5.07 58.74
C PRO A 223 18.83 6.26 59.55
N THR A 224 17.93 6.80 60.36
CA THR A 224 18.23 7.73 61.47
C THR A 224 19.18 7.12 62.48
#